data_10bfdfad78cb8c9337db0133d307cccd
#
_entry.id   10bfdfad78cb8c9337db0133d307cccd
#
_cell.length_a   1.000
_cell.length_b   1.000
_cell.length_c   1.000
_cell.angle_alpha   90.00
_cell.angle_beta   90.00
_cell.angle_gamma   90.00
#
_symmetry.space_group_name_H-M   'P 1'
#
loop_
_entity.id
_entity.type
_entity.pdbx_description
1 polymer ?
#
loop_
_entity_poly.entity_id
_entity_poly.type
_entity_poly.pdbx_seq_one_letter_code
_entity_poly.pdbx_strand_id
1 'polypeptide(L)'
;MVVADLHVHTTRSDGTLAFEDVPAAARQAGVETMALTDHDRLQPALDAPVSVQEGVTLVHGIELRVDAGEQRLDLLGYGVEPTDALVRTCERIQRNRRERGRAIIERVEDRLGVSLPVEPRPGLGRPHVARAIAEATDYDFDGAFEHLIGDDGPCYVPREVPSFERGREVLADACGLVGLAHPLRYDDTEKALARCVHLDAVERSYPYGHRVDSSPVDATIDRYDLVPTGGSDAHGERLGLAGLDADEWDRVEAALDSSYH
;
A
#
# COMPACT_ATOMS: atom_id res chain seq x y z
N MET A 1 -21.80 -8.77 -3.86
CA MET A 1 -20.69 -9.77 -3.78
C MET A 1 -19.46 -9.05 -4.29
N VAL A 2 -18.31 -9.17 -3.60
CA VAL A 2 -17.07 -8.54 -4.07
C VAL A 2 -16.65 -9.21 -5.38
N VAL A 3 -16.50 -8.41 -6.44
CA VAL A 3 -15.98 -8.85 -7.74
C VAL A 3 -14.63 -8.23 -8.04
N ALA A 4 -14.31 -7.06 -7.44
CA ALA A 4 -13.02 -6.40 -7.59
C ALA A 4 -12.38 -6.11 -6.22
N ASP A 5 -11.12 -6.51 -6.07
CA ASP A 5 -10.27 -6.23 -4.90
C ASP A 5 -9.12 -5.33 -5.35
N LEU A 6 -9.22 -4.04 -5.04
CA LEU A 6 -8.32 -3.03 -5.59
C LEU A 6 -7.17 -2.64 -4.63
N HIS A 7 -6.90 -3.47 -3.59
CA HIS A 7 -5.80 -3.22 -2.67
C HIS A 7 -5.17 -4.54 -2.23
N VAL A 8 -4.16 -5.00 -2.98
CA VAL A 8 -3.51 -6.29 -2.74
C VAL A 8 -1.99 -6.16 -2.85
N HIS A 9 -1.29 -6.76 -1.89
CA HIS A 9 0.17 -6.81 -1.82
C HIS A 9 0.70 -8.19 -2.18
N THR A 10 1.76 -8.20 -2.98
CA THR A 10 2.45 -9.43 -3.40
C THR A 10 3.81 -9.57 -2.71
N THR A 11 4.53 -10.66 -3.01
CA THR A 11 5.93 -10.84 -2.60
C THR A 11 6.86 -9.76 -3.16
N ARG A 12 6.35 -8.90 -4.04
CA ARG A 12 7.08 -7.75 -4.55
C ARG A 12 7.37 -6.72 -3.44
N SER A 13 6.46 -6.56 -2.48
CA SER A 13 6.65 -5.72 -1.28
C SER A 13 6.73 -6.55 -0.01
N ASP A 14 5.67 -6.69 0.74
CA ASP A 14 5.59 -7.37 2.04
C ASP A 14 4.42 -8.35 2.14
N GLY A 15 3.72 -8.58 1.04
CA GLY A 15 2.78 -9.69 0.91
C GLY A 15 3.46 -11.04 0.77
N THR A 16 2.68 -12.12 0.87
CA THR A 16 3.16 -13.50 0.73
C THR A 16 2.70 -14.18 -0.56
N LEU A 17 1.75 -13.55 -1.30
CA LEU A 17 1.25 -14.06 -2.57
C LEU A 17 2.26 -13.79 -3.68
N ALA A 18 2.76 -14.82 -4.34
CA ALA A 18 3.61 -14.65 -5.52
C ALA A 18 2.78 -14.19 -6.73
N PHE A 19 3.38 -13.41 -7.62
CA PHE A 19 2.67 -12.87 -8.79
C PHE A 19 2.03 -13.97 -9.64
N GLU A 20 2.73 -15.07 -9.83
CA GLU A 20 2.29 -16.23 -10.62
C GLU A 20 1.04 -16.89 -10.04
N ASP A 21 0.83 -16.77 -8.74
CA ASP A 21 -0.29 -17.39 -8.02
C ASP A 21 -1.52 -16.47 -7.94
N VAL A 22 -1.38 -15.17 -8.29
CA VAL A 22 -2.45 -14.15 -8.21
C VAL A 22 -3.73 -14.59 -8.95
N PRO A 23 -3.71 -15.05 -10.22
CA PRO A 23 -4.94 -15.41 -10.91
C PRO A 23 -5.65 -16.61 -10.27
N ALA A 24 -4.90 -17.58 -9.75
CA ALA A 24 -5.47 -18.73 -9.08
C ALA A 24 -6.12 -18.36 -7.74
N ALA A 25 -5.45 -17.52 -6.95
CA ALA A 25 -5.95 -17.02 -5.67
C ALA A 25 -7.20 -16.14 -5.84
N ALA A 26 -7.23 -15.27 -6.86
CA ALA A 26 -8.40 -14.45 -7.20
C ALA A 26 -9.62 -15.32 -7.51
N ARG A 27 -9.48 -16.30 -8.40
CA ARG A 27 -10.57 -17.26 -8.74
C ARG A 27 -11.06 -18.02 -7.52
N GLN A 28 -10.14 -18.45 -6.64
CA GLN A 28 -10.51 -19.15 -5.40
C GLN A 28 -11.31 -18.27 -4.44
N ALA A 29 -11.00 -16.97 -4.39
CA ALA A 29 -11.73 -15.98 -3.62
C ALA A 29 -13.03 -15.51 -4.28
N GLY A 30 -13.28 -15.86 -5.54
CA GLY A 30 -14.42 -15.39 -6.33
C GLY A 30 -14.28 -13.95 -6.79
N VAL A 31 -13.04 -13.46 -6.90
CA VAL A 31 -12.68 -12.11 -7.35
C VAL A 31 -12.31 -12.17 -8.84
N GLU A 32 -12.88 -11.29 -9.65
CA GLU A 32 -12.67 -11.23 -11.09
C GLU A 32 -11.62 -10.18 -11.49
N THR A 33 -11.47 -9.14 -10.67
CA THR A 33 -10.53 -8.04 -10.89
C THR A 33 -9.69 -7.80 -9.64
N MET A 34 -8.38 -7.62 -9.82
CA MET A 34 -7.45 -7.27 -8.74
C MET A 34 -6.52 -6.13 -9.14
N ALA A 35 -6.32 -5.16 -8.23
CA ALA A 35 -5.22 -4.23 -8.36
C ALA A 35 -4.03 -4.67 -7.48
N LEU A 36 -2.86 -4.79 -8.11
CA LEU A 36 -1.62 -5.08 -7.39
C LEU A 36 -0.97 -3.76 -6.97
N THR A 37 -1.09 -3.43 -5.70
CA THR A 37 -0.74 -2.13 -5.12
C THR A 37 0.44 -2.23 -4.16
N ASP A 38 1.47 -2.96 -4.55
CA ASP A 38 2.67 -3.17 -3.75
C ASP A 38 3.27 -1.86 -3.19
N HIS A 39 3.69 -1.86 -1.93
CA HIS A 39 4.25 -0.69 -1.25
C HIS A 39 5.49 -0.12 -1.94
N ASP A 40 5.40 1.11 -2.45
CA ASP A 40 6.48 1.91 -3.05
C ASP A 40 7.25 1.17 -4.16
N ARG A 41 6.59 0.25 -4.85
CA ARG A 41 7.20 -0.58 -5.91
C ARG A 41 6.19 -0.87 -7.01
N LEU A 42 6.68 -0.90 -8.23
CA LEU A 42 5.91 -1.33 -9.40
C LEU A 42 6.06 -2.83 -9.61
N GLN A 43 5.01 -3.47 -10.13
CA GLN A 43 5.05 -4.87 -10.54
C GLN A 43 5.62 -4.99 -11.97
N PRO A 44 6.86 -5.49 -12.13
CA PRO A 44 7.52 -5.48 -13.44
C PRO A 44 6.94 -6.51 -14.42
N ALA A 45 6.10 -7.41 -13.94
CA ALA A 45 5.42 -8.40 -14.79
C ALA A 45 4.14 -7.84 -15.44
N LEU A 46 3.69 -6.63 -15.03
CA LEU A 46 2.62 -5.91 -15.66
C LEU A 46 3.21 -4.84 -16.59
N ASP A 47 3.02 -4.99 -17.88
CA ASP A 47 3.51 -4.12 -18.95
C ASP A 47 2.42 -3.18 -19.50
N ALA A 48 1.19 -3.29 -18.99
CA ALA A 48 0.05 -2.45 -19.33
C ALA A 48 -0.68 -2.00 -18.08
N PRO A 49 -1.39 -0.86 -18.11
CA PRO A 49 -2.20 -0.35 -17.00
C PRO A 49 -3.26 -1.34 -16.50
N VAL A 50 -3.86 -2.04 -17.45
CA VAL A 50 -4.83 -3.11 -17.22
C VAL A 50 -4.52 -4.26 -18.16
N SER A 51 -4.54 -5.48 -17.66
CA SER A 51 -4.30 -6.69 -18.44
C SER A 51 -5.20 -7.83 -17.96
N VAL A 52 -5.38 -8.86 -18.80
CA VAL A 52 -6.12 -10.05 -18.39
C VAL A 52 -5.18 -11.24 -18.37
N GLN A 53 -5.09 -11.91 -17.21
CA GLN A 53 -4.26 -13.09 -17.04
C GLN A 53 -5.12 -14.24 -16.49
N GLU A 54 -5.16 -15.35 -17.22
CA GLU A 54 -5.94 -16.55 -16.88
C GLU A 54 -7.42 -16.26 -16.54
N GLY A 55 -8.03 -15.26 -17.21
CA GLY A 55 -9.43 -14.86 -17.01
C GLY A 55 -9.65 -13.92 -15.81
N VAL A 56 -8.60 -13.42 -15.16
CA VAL A 56 -8.66 -12.40 -14.11
C VAL A 56 -8.13 -11.09 -14.68
N THR A 57 -8.85 -10.00 -14.47
CA THR A 57 -8.39 -8.65 -14.80
C THR A 57 -7.40 -8.18 -13.74
N LEU A 58 -6.19 -7.82 -14.16
CA LEU A 58 -5.15 -7.27 -13.29
C LEU A 58 -4.94 -5.79 -13.61
N VAL A 59 -5.15 -4.95 -12.63
CA VAL A 59 -4.85 -3.50 -12.69
C VAL A 59 -3.44 -3.29 -12.12
N HIS A 60 -2.57 -2.68 -12.92
CA HIS A 60 -1.25 -2.26 -12.43
C HIS A 60 -1.45 -1.10 -11.46
N GLY A 61 -1.16 -1.34 -10.20
CA GLY A 61 -1.32 -0.37 -9.13
C GLY A 61 -0.03 -0.14 -8.35
N ILE A 62 -0.09 0.77 -7.42
CA ILE A 62 0.95 1.07 -6.43
C ILE A 62 0.32 1.69 -5.19
N GLU A 63 0.82 1.31 -4.00
CA GLU A 63 0.56 2.07 -2.78
C GLU A 63 1.83 2.85 -2.40
N LEU A 64 1.75 4.18 -2.50
CA LEU A 64 2.86 5.10 -2.25
C LEU A 64 2.68 5.82 -0.93
N ARG A 65 3.62 5.61 0.02
CA ARG A 65 3.64 6.37 1.26
C ARG A 65 4.18 7.76 1.07
N VAL A 66 3.46 8.77 1.60
CA VAL A 66 3.80 10.18 1.53
C VAL A 66 3.79 10.85 2.89
N ASP A 67 4.51 11.96 3.03
CA ASP A 67 4.51 12.82 4.20
C ASP A 67 3.55 13.99 3.97
N ALA A 68 2.47 14.06 4.73
CA ALA A 68 1.50 15.15 4.69
C ALA A 68 1.75 16.22 5.78
N GLY A 69 2.94 16.21 6.38
CA GLY A 69 3.38 17.13 7.43
C GLY A 69 3.13 16.56 8.82
N GLU A 70 1.91 16.60 9.31
CA GLU A 70 1.58 16.13 10.67
C GLU A 70 1.43 14.61 10.75
N GLN A 71 1.09 13.96 9.64
CA GLN A 71 0.98 12.50 9.56
C GLN A 71 1.42 11.98 8.18
N ARG A 72 1.70 10.68 8.10
CA ARG A 72 1.97 10.01 6.85
C ARG A 72 0.69 9.41 6.31
N LEU A 73 0.51 9.52 4.99
CA LEU A 73 -0.62 8.96 4.27
C LEU A 73 -0.11 7.95 3.25
N ASP A 74 -0.97 7.03 2.84
CA ASP A 74 -0.74 6.13 1.74
C ASP A 74 -1.66 6.51 0.57
N LEU A 75 -1.09 6.69 -0.62
CA LEU A 75 -1.81 6.99 -1.84
C LEU A 75 -1.83 5.76 -2.73
N LEU A 76 -3.02 5.38 -3.20
CA LEU A 76 -3.22 4.32 -4.18
C LEU A 76 -3.21 4.92 -5.58
N GLY A 77 -2.31 4.45 -6.44
CA GLY A 77 -2.32 4.74 -7.86
C GLY A 77 -2.86 3.51 -8.61
N TYR A 78 -3.79 3.72 -9.52
CA TYR A 78 -4.40 2.67 -10.34
C TYR A 78 -4.18 2.94 -11.83
N GLY A 79 -4.00 1.86 -12.60
CA GLY A 79 -3.75 1.96 -14.02
C GLY A 79 -2.39 2.61 -14.30
N VAL A 80 -1.32 2.02 -13.77
CA VAL A 80 0.03 2.61 -13.86
C VAL A 80 0.62 2.44 -15.25
N GLU A 81 1.00 3.57 -15.87
CA GLU A 81 1.96 3.66 -16.96
C GLU A 81 3.28 4.22 -16.40
N PRO A 82 4.32 3.40 -16.20
CA PRO A 82 5.51 3.82 -15.47
C PRO A 82 6.24 4.98 -16.14
N THR A 83 6.25 6.15 -15.47
CA THR A 83 7.10 7.28 -15.87
C THR A 83 8.46 7.22 -15.20
N ASP A 84 9.47 7.83 -15.83
CA ASP A 84 10.80 7.98 -15.24
C ASP A 84 10.77 8.63 -13.85
N ALA A 85 9.83 9.56 -13.60
CA ALA A 85 9.68 10.25 -12.32
C ALA A 85 9.19 9.30 -11.22
N LEU A 86 8.20 8.46 -11.52
CA LEU A 86 7.68 7.45 -10.58
C LEU A 86 8.73 6.38 -10.31
N VAL A 87 9.38 5.84 -11.35
CA VAL A 87 10.44 4.83 -11.22
C VAL A 87 11.57 5.34 -10.31
N ARG A 88 12.10 6.55 -10.57
CA ARG A 88 13.15 7.15 -9.71
C ARG A 88 12.68 7.40 -8.28
N THR A 89 11.41 7.71 -8.07
CA THR A 89 10.84 7.89 -6.73
C THR A 89 10.82 6.56 -5.99
N CYS A 90 10.32 5.49 -6.61
CA CYS A 90 10.34 4.14 -6.06
C CYS A 90 11.78 3.67 -5.74
N GLU A 91 12.72 3.85 -6.66
CA GLU A 91 14.12 3.47 -6.45
C GLU A 91 14.76 4.20 -5.26
N ARG A 92 14.49 5.51 -5.11
CA ARG A 92 14.97 6.32 -3.97
C ARG A 92 14.40 5.78 -2.65
N ILE A 93 13.10 5.49 -2.61
CA ILE A 93 12.46 4.93 -1.41
C ILE A 93 13.04 3.54 -1.09
N GLN A 94 13.24 2.67 -2.08
CA GLN A 94 13.82 1.35 -1.85
C GLN A 94 15.28 1.41 -1.39
N ARG A 95 16.06 2.38 -1.86
CA ARG A 95 17.41 2.64 -1.37
C ARG A 95 17.38 3.07 0.10
N ASN A 96 16.52 4.03 0.43
CA ASN A 96 16.34 4.47 1.82
C ASN A 96 15.85 3.33 2.72
N ARG A 97 14.90 2.50 2.28
CA ARG A 97 14.47 1.30 3.04
C ARG A 97 15.62 0.37 3.38
N ARG A 98 16.52 0.12 2.41
CA ARG A 98 17.70 -0.73 2.61
C ARG A 98 18.71 -0.12 3.58
N GLU A 99 19.04 1.17 3.41
CA GLU A 99 19.98 1.90 4.27
C GLU A 99 19.44 2.03 5.69
N ARG A 100 18.17 2.40 5.82
CA ARG A 100 17.46 2.45 7.10
C ARG A 100 17.41 1.07 7.78
N GLY A 101 17.07 0.04 7.03
CA GLY A 101 17.03 -1.33 7.56
C GLY A 101 18.37 -1.76 8.11
N ARG A 102 19.47 -1.48 7.40
CA ARG A 102 20.84 -1.71 7.88
C ARG A 102 21.09 -0.99 9.21
N ALA A 103 20.80 0.30 9.26
CA ALA A 103 21.03 1.10 10.46
C ALA A 103 20.19 0.64 11.67
N ILE A 104 18.95 0.15 11.45
CA ILE A 104 18.12 -0.42 12.53
C ILE A 104 18.74 -1.74 13.01
N ILE A 105 19.12 -2.63 12.10
CA ILE A 105 19.75 -3.92 12.42
C ILE A 105 21.02 -3.69 13.25
N GLU A 106 21.94 -2.87 12.77
CA GLU A 106 23.18 -2.53 13.47
C GLU A 106 22.91 -2.00 14.90
N ARG A 107 21.97 -1.08 15.06
CA ARG A 107 21.61 -0.54 16.39
C ARG A 107 21.05 -1.59 17.34
N VAL A 108 20.24 -2.53 16.83
CA VAL A 108 19.67 -3.62 17.64
C VAL A 108 20.77 -4.61 18.03
N GLU A 109 21.60 -5.03 17.07
CA GLU A 109 22.71 -5.96 17.31
C GLU A 109 23.71 -5.39 18.33
N ASP A 110 24.11 -4.13 18.18
CA ASP A 110 25.00 -3.44 19.12
C ASP A 110 24.39 -3.34 20.53
N ARG A 111 23.09 -3.06 20.60
CA ARG A 111 22.39 -2.87 21.89
C ARG A 111 22.18 -4.18 22.66
N LEU A 112 21.87 -5.25 21.95
CA LEU A 112 21.51 -6.55 22.55
C LEU A 112 22.65 -7.55 22.56
N GLY A 113 23.75 -7.29 21.84
CA GLY A 113 24.88 -8.20 21.72
C GLY A 113 24.54 -9.49 20.96
N VAL A 114 23.61 -9.43 19.99
CA VAL A 114 23.14 -10.56 19.18
C VAL A 114 23.43 -10.30 17.69
N SER A 115 23.29 -11.32 16.86
CA SER A 115 23.23 -11.20 15.41
C SER A 115 21.84 -11.56 14.94
N LEU A 116 21.22 -10.70 14.12
CA LEU A 116 19.87 -10.91 13.63
C LEU A 116 19.86 -11.72 12.32
N PRO A 117 18.97 -12.71 12.15
CA PRO A 117 18.86 -13.51 10.93
C PRO A 117 18.12 -12.76 9.81
N VAL A 118 18.51 -11.51 9.55
CA VAL A 118 17.90 -10.67 8.51
C VAL A 118 18.95 -9.77 7.86
N GLU A 119 18.90 -9.65 6.54
CA GLU A 119 19.81 -8.80 5.78
C GLU A 119 19.11 -7.57 5.18
N PRO A 120 19.82 -6.43 5.06
CA PRO A 120 19.33 -5.24 4.39
C PRO A 120 19.06 -5.49 2.91
N ARG A 121 17.80 -5.39 2.49
CA ARG A 121 17.36 -5.62 1.10
C ARG A 121 16.26 -4.63 0.68
N PRO A 122 15.98 -4.46 -0.61
CA PRO A 122 14.78 -3.76 -1.07
C PRO A 122 13.51 -4.40 -0.48
N GLY A 123 12.53 -3.58 -0.11
CA GLY A 123 11.30 -4.05 0.54
C GLY A 123 11.43 -4.30 2.04
N LEU A 124 12.63 -4.27 2.62
CA LEU A 124 12.80 -4.47 4.07
C LEU A 124 12.03 -3.39 4.86
N GLY A 125 11.12 -3.82 5.71
CA GLY A 125 10.37 -3.00 6.64
C GLY A 125 10.64 -3.38 8.10
N ARG A 126 10.21 -2.54 9.04
CA ARG A 126 10.30 -2.83 10.49
C ARG A 126 9.66 -4.17 10.88
N PRO A 127 8.53 -4.62 10.29
CA PRO A 127 7.98 -5.94 10.59
C PRO A 127 8.94 -7.12 10.33
N HIS A 128 9.77 -7.01 9.29
CA HIS A 128 10.79 -8.03 9.03
C HIS A 128 11.87 -8.05 10.11
N VAL A 129 12.29 -6.87 10.56
CA VAL A 129 13.28 -6.73 11.65
C VAL A 129 12.69 -7.20 12.98
N ALA A 130 11.42 -6.89 13.28
CA ALA A 130 10.73 -7.36 14.48
C ALA A 130 10.66 -8.88 14.55
N ARG A 131 10.35 -9.56 13.41
CA ARG A 131 10.38 -11.02 13.35
C ARG A 131 11.78 -11.58 13.61
N ALA A 132 12.81 -10.97 13.04
CA ALA A 132 14.20 -11.38 13.27
C ALA A 132 14.65 -11.16 14.72
N ILE A 133 14.18 -10.09 15.38
CA ILE A 133 14.41 -9.85 16.81
C ILE A 133 13.73 -10.94 17.64
N ALA A 134 12.45 -11.27 17.34
CA ALA A 134 11.71 -12.30 18.04
C ALA A 134 12.32 -13.71 17.85
N GLU A 135 12.99 -13.96 16.72
CA GLU A 135 13.70 -15.22 16.48
C GLU A 135 15.03 -15.31 17.24
N ALA A 136 15.72 -14.17 17.43
CA ALA A 136 17.08 -14.14 17.99
C ALA A 136 17.14 -13.77 19.48
N THR A 137 16.03 -13.38 20.10
CA THR A 137 15.98 -12.83 21.47
C THR A 137 14.72 -13.29 22.23
N ASP A 138 14.59 -12.86 23.49
CA ASP A 138 13.38 -13.12 24.30
C ASP A 138 12.23 -12.10 24.04
N TYR A 139 12.42 -11.13 23.15
CA TYR A 139 11.33 -10.27 22.70
C TYR A 139 10.40 -11.00 21.75
N ASP A 140 9.10 -10.82 21.91
CA ASP A 140 8.13 -11.14 20.86
C ASP A 140 8.04 -10.00 19.82
N PHE A 141 7.19 -10.18 18.82
CA PHE A 141 7.00 -9.21 17.74
C PHE A 141 6.57 -7.83 18.25
N ASP A 142 5.61 -7.79 19.16
CA ASP A 142 5.06 -6.54 19.71
C ASP A 142 6.07 -5.87 20.65
N GLY A 143 6.75 -6.64 21.50
CA GLY A 143 7.82 -6.16 22.36
C GLY A 143 9.01 -5.59 21.59
N ALA A 144 9.33 -6.13 20.42
CA ALA A 144 10.36 -5.55 19.55
C ALA A 144 9.96 -4.13 19.09
N PHE A 145 8.69 -3.90 18.75
CA PHE A 145 8.19 -2.56 18.42
C PHE A 145 8.16 -1.65 19.64
N GLU A 146 7.59 -2.11 20.75
CA GLU A 146 7.41 -1.30 21.96
C GLU A 146 8.73 -0.83 22.56
N HIS A 147 9.75 -1.69 22.57
CA HIS A 147 10.97 -1.44 23.34
C HIS A 147 12.21 -1.08 22.50
N LEU A 148 12.19 -1.37 21.17
CA LEU A 148 13.41 -1.22 20.36
C LEU A 148 13.21 -0.38 19.09
N ILE A 149 12.29 -0.75 18.21
CA ILE A 149 12.23 -0.24 16.83
C ILE A 149 10.98 0.58 16.50
N GLY A 150 10.08 0.77 17.47
CA GLY A 150 8.92 1.68 17.34
C GLY A 150 9.36 3.14 17.18
N ASP A 151 8.42 4.04 16.96
CA ASP A 151 8.73 5.43 16.60
C ASP A 151 9.49 6.18 17.73
N ASP A 152 9.25 5.81 18.98
CA ASP A 152 9.98 6.32 20.17
C ASP A 152 11.11 5.38 20.64
N GLY A 153 11.35 4.28 19.92
CA GLY A 153 12.31 3.25 20.30
C GLY A 153 13.77 3.69 20.10
N PRO A 154 14.69 3.19 20.95
CA PRO A 154 16.11 3.59 20.92
C PRO A 154 16.85 3.18 19.63
N CYS A 155 16.32 2.21 18.89
CA CYS A 155 16.86 1.75 17.61
C CYS A 155 16.09 2.31 16.41
N TYR A 156 15.16 3.23 16.64
CA TYR A 156 14.39 3.86 15.57
C TYR A 156 15.28 4.65 14.62
N VAL A 157 15.00 4.51 13.32
CA VAL A 157 15.57 5.33 12.26
C VAL A 157 14.40 5.85 11.40
N PRO A 158 14.27 7.16 11.16
CA PRO A 158 13.20 7.72 10.35
C PRO A 158 13.28 7.21 8.91
N ARG A 159 12.11 7.07 8.26
CA ARG A 159 11.99 6.73 6.85
C ARG A 159 11.80 8.01 6.04
N GLU A 160 12.58 8.15 4.97
CA GLU A 160 12.38 9.19 3.98
C GLU A 160 11.28 8.76 3.00
N VAL A 161 10.28 9.61 2.86
CA VAL A 161 9.20 9.47 1.87
C VAL A 161 9.00 10.83 1.18
N PRO A 162 8.43 10.88 -0.04
CA PRO A 162 8.11 12.15 -0.69
C PRO A 162 7.07 12.92 0.11
N SER A 163 7.02 14.25 -0.04
CA SER A 163 5.88 15.03 0.44
C SER A 163 4.60 14.61 -0.27
N PHE A 164 3.45 14.88 0.35
CA PHE A 164 2.13 14.61 -0.25
C PHE A 164 2.03 15.20 -1.67
N GLU A 165 2.41 16.46 -1.83
CA GLU A 165 2.34 17.16 -3.13
C GLU A 165 3.21 16.46 -4.18
N ARG A 166 4.44 16.08 -3.80
CA ARG A 166 5.34 15.40 -4.74
C ARG A 166 4.88 13.97 -5.05
N GLY A 167 4.40 13.23 -4.04
CA GLY A 167 3.85 11.88 -4.23
C GLY A 167 2.63 11.91 -5.15
N ARG A 168 1.69 12.81 -4.88
CA ARG A 168 0.50 13.02 -5.72
C ARG A 168 0.87 13.38 -7.17
N GLU A 169 1.80 14.33 -7.35
CA GLU A 169 2.24 14.75 -8.68
C GLU A 169 2.79 13.58 -9.50
N VAL A 170 3.71 12.81 -8.94
CA VAL A 170 4.31 11.67 -9.68
C VAL A 170 3.32 10.54 -9.94
N LEU A 171 2.31 10.37 -9.08
CA LEU A 171 1.25 9.41 -9.32
C LEU A 171 0.27 9.92 -10.39
N ALA A 172 -0.14 11.19 -10.34
CA ALA A 172 -1.05 11.77 -11.33
C ALA A 172 -0.45 11.77 -12.76
N ASP A 173 0.89 11.87 -12.87
CA ASP A 173 1.59 11.78 -14.16
C ASP A 173 1.72 10.33 -14.69
N ALA A 174 1.45 9.33 -13.86
CA ALA A 174 1.73 7.92 -14.15
C ALA A 174 0.53 6.99 -14.01
N CYS A 175 -0.58 7.44 -13.43
CA CYS A 175 -1.74 6.61 -13.10
C CYS A 175 -3.01 7.21 -13.67
N GLY A 176 -3.96 6.36 -14.03
CA GLY A 176 -5.29 6.79 -14.44
C GLY A 176 -6.12 7.38 -13.30
N LEU A 177 -5.95 6.86 -12.07
CA LEU A 177 -6.61 7.37 -10.87
C LEU A 177 -5.64 7.39 -9.69
N VAL A 178 -5.74 8.41 -8.83
CA VAL A 178 -5.00 8.51 -7.57
C VAL A 178 -5.98 8.67 -6.41
N GLY A 179 -5.90 7.79 -5.43
CA GLY A 179 -6.81 7.75 -4.28
C GLY A 179 -6.10 7.76 -2.93
N LEU A 180 -6.85 8.06 -1.87
CA LEU A 180 -6.41 7.91 -0.48
C LEU A 180 -6.73 6.49 0.01
N ALA A 181 -5.72 5.77 0.50
CA ALA A 181 -5.88 4.44 1.09
C ALA A 181 -6.47 4.52 2.50
N HIS A 182 -7.28 3.52 2.87
CA HIS A 182 -7.78 3.23 4.23
C HIS A 182 -7.97 4.46 5.16
N PRO A 183 -8.79 5.46 4.78
CA PRO A 183 -8.82 6.79 5.40
C PRO A 183 -9.12 6.78 6.91
N LEU A 184 -9.86 5.78 7.41
CA LEU A 184 -10.22 5.70 8.83
C LEU A 184 -9.15 4.99 9.70
N ARG A 185 -7.98 4.66 9.14
CA ARG A 185 -6.82 4.15 9.91
C ARG A 185 -5.90 5.25 10.42
N TYR A 186 -6.03 6.47 9.92
CA TYR A 186 -5.16 7.58 10.32
C TYR A 186 -5.59 8.17 11.66
N ASP A 187 -4.61 8.61 12.45
CA ASP A 187 -4.85 9.23 13.76
C ASP A 187 -5.72 10.49 13.62
N ASP A 188 -5.50 11.27 12.58
CA ASP A 188 -6.30 12.44 12.22
C ASP A 188 -7.01 12.19 10.88
N THR A 189 -8.13 11.49 10.95
CA THR A 189 -8.99 11.17 9.80
C THR A 189 -9.48 12.43 9.08
N GLU A 190 -9.81 13.49 9.80
CA GLU A 190 -10.32 14.73 9.21
C GLU A 190 -9.27 15.38 8.33
N LYS A 191 -8.02 15.49 8.81
CA LYS A 191 -6.91 16.02 8.03
C LYS A 191 -6.53 15.11 6.84
N ALA A 192 -6.63 13.79 7.00
CA ALA A 192 -6.41 12.87 5.89
C ALA A 192 -7.45 13.08 4.79
N LEU A 193 -8.74 13.10 5.14
CA LEU A 193 -9.84 13.31 4.21
C LEU A 193 -9.82 14.72 3.57
N ALA A 194 -9.32 15.73 4.26
CA ALA A 194 -9.15 17.07 3.68
C ALA A 194 -8.17 17.10 2.49
N ARG A 195 -7.23 16.14 2.41
CA ARG A 195 -6.32 16.02 1.26
C ARG A 195 -7.00 15.48 0.00
N CYS A 196 -8.16 14.84 0.14
CA CYS A 196 -8.91 14.27 -0.98
C CYS A 196 -9.36 15.32 -2.00
N VAL A 197 -9.41 16.60 -1.65
CA VAL A 197 -9.66 17.70 -2.60
C VAL A 197 -8.67 17.75 -3.78
N HIS A 198 -7.54 17.07 -3.66
CA HIS A 198 -6.49 16.99 -4.67
C HIS A 198 -6.38 15.60 -5.31
N LEU A 199 -7.29 14.70 -5.00
CA LEU A 199 -7.27 13.29 -5.44
C LEU A 199 -8.51 12.97 -6.30
N ASP A 200 -8.45 11.85 -7.00
CA ASP A 200 -9.52 11.38 -7.87
C ASP A 200 -10.42 10.36 -7.17
N ALA A 201 -9.88 9.67 -6.17
CA ALA A 201 -10.53 8.54 -5.53
C ALA A 201 -10.28 8.50 -4.01
N VAL A 202 -11.06 7.68 -3.31
CA VAL A 202 -10.84 7.35 -1.90
C VAL A 202 -11.27 5.91 -1.64
N GLU A 203 -10.49 5.17 -0.85
CA GLU A 203 -10.83 3.82 -0.45
C GLU A 203 -11.94 3.84 0.60
N ARG A 204 -13.16 3.53 0.14
CA ARG A 204 -14.38 3.49 0.96
C ARG A 204 -14.57 2.14 1.62
N SER A 205 -14.33 1.06 0.87
CA SER A 205 -14.52 -0.32 1.35
C SER A 205 -13.18 -0.91 1.78
N TYR A 206 -13.00 -1.07 3.11
CA TYR A 206 -11.77 -1.57 3.73
C TYR A 206 -12.09 -2.43 4.96
N PRO A 207 -11.38 -3.54 5.22
CA PRO A 207 -11.67 -4.45 6.32
C PRO A 207 -11.04 -3.96 7.63
N TYR A 208 -11.63 -2.95 8.27
CA TYR A 208 -11.13 -2.34 9.53
C TYR A 208 -11.07 -3.31 10.73
N GLY A 209 -11.62 -4.53 10.61
CA GLY A 209 -11.63 -5.52 11.68
C GLY A 209 -12.63 -5.24 12.82
N HIS A 210 -13.24 -4.05 12.83
CA HIS A 210 -14.29 -3.63 13.76
C HIS A 210 -15.26 -2.69 13.04
N ARG A 211 -16.39 -2.41 13.68
CA ARG A 211 -17.36 -1.46 13.12
C ARG A 211 -16.79 -0.05 13.15
N VAL A 212 -16.74 0.61 12.02
CA VAL A 212 -16.37 2.02 11.86
C VAL A 212 -17.56 2.84 11.38
N ASP A 213 -17.51 4.15 11.60
CA ASP A 213 -18.42 5.10 10.97
C ASP A 213 -17.81 5.60 9.66
N SER A 214 -18.38 5.17 8.53
CA SER A 214 -17.94 5.61 7.20
C SER A 214 -18.52 6.95 6.75
N SER A 215 -19.42 7.55 7.52
CA SER A 215 -20.09 8.81 7.14
C SER A 215 -19.12 9.94 6.74
N PRO A 216 -17.94 10.12 7.39
CA PRO A 216 -16.98 11.15 6.96
C PRO A 216 -16.40 10.87 5.57
N VAL A 217 -16.19 9.59 5.23
CA VAL A 217 -15.70 9.18 3.90
C VAL A 217 -16.78 9.42 2.85
N ASP A 218 -18.02 9.00 3.12
CA ASP A 218 -19.17 9.20 2.24
C ASP A 218 -19.40 10.70 1.96
N ALA A 219 -19.36 11.54 3.00
CA ALA A 219 -19.48 13.00 2.86
C ALA A 219 -18.31 13.62 2.05
N THR A 220 -17.11 13.03 2.13
CA THR A 220 -15.95 13.48 1.37
C THR A 220 -16.07 13.11 -0.11
N ILE A 221 -16.58 11.91 -0.41
CA ILE A 221 -16.90 11.44 -1.76
C ILE A 221 -17.89 12.41 -2.41
N ASP A 222 -19.01 12.67 -1.75
CA ASP A 222 -20.05 13.59 -2.24
C ASP A 222 -19.52 15.02 -2.44
N ARG A 223 -18.67 15.49 -1.53
CA ARG A 223 -18.14 16.86 -1.56
C ARG A 223 -17.18 17.12 -2.70
N TYR A 224 -16.34 16.16 -3.02
CA TYR A 224 -15.25 16.32 -4.00
C TYR A 224 -15.47 15.52 -5.28
N ASP A 225 -16.63 14.86 -5.43
CA ASP A 225 -16.98 14.03 -6.58
C ASP A 225 -15.93 12.91 -6.84
N LEU A 226 -15.54 12.21 -5.76
CA LEU A 226 -14.49 11.21 -5.81
C LEU A 226 -15.03 9.85 -6.28
N VAL A 227 -14.17 9.07 -6.92
CA VAL A 227 -14.44 7.67 -7.24
C VAL A 227 -14.24 6.83 -5.97
N PRO A 228 -15.30 6.16 -5.44
CA PRO A 228 -15.13 5.23 -4.32
C PRO A 228 -14.41 3.98 -4.79
N THR A 229 -13.32 3.62 -4.12
CA THR A 229 -12.60 2.36 -4.33
C THR A 229 -12.71 1.46 -3.11
N GLY A 230 -12.15 0.25 -3.20
CA GLY A 230 -12.12 -0.66 -2.07
C GLY A 230 -11.25 -1.86 -2.32
N GLY A 231 -10.68 -2.39 -1.25
CA GLY A 231 -9.83 -3.56 -1.29
C GLY A 231 -9.61 -4.20 0.07
N SER A 232 -9.01 -5.37 0.04
CA SER A 232 -8.77 -6.18 1.25
C SER A 232 -7.50 -5.77 2.00
N ASP A 233 -6.61 -5.00 1.38
CA ASP A 233 -5.25 -4.75 1.88
C ASP A 233 -4.55 -6.08 2.23
N ALA A 234 -4.76 -7.07 1.35
CA ALA A 234 -4.31 -8.44 1.60
C ALA A 234 -2.80 -8.55 1.46
N HIS A 235 -2.15 -8.99 2.54
CA HIS A 235 -0.74 -9.36 2.58
C HIS A 235 -0.52 -10.88 2.54
N GLY A 236 -1.59 -11.64 2.26
CA GLY A 236 -1.62 -13.10 2.19
C GLY A 236 -2.75 -13.61 1.31
N GLU A 237 -3.20 -14.84 1.53
CA GLU A 237 -4.21 -15.51 0.71
C GLU A 237 -5.67 -15.08 0.99
N ARG A 238 -5.90 -14.13 1.91
CA ARG A 238 -7.25 -13.67 2.30
C ARG A 238 -7.71 -12.51 1.45
N LEU A 239 -8.00 -12.78 0.19
CA LEU A 239 -8.51 -11.84 -0.80
C LEU A 239 -10.02 -11.64 -0.67
N GLY A 240 -10.53 -10.52 -1.19
CA GLY A 240 -11.96 -10.26 -1.29
C GLY A 240 -12.67 -10.04 0.05
N LEU A 241 -11.94 -9.75 1.14
CA LEU A 241 -12.54 -9.42 2.45
C LEU A 241 -13.27 -8.08 2.42
N ALA A 242 -12.83 -7.18 1.57
CA ALA A 242 -13.47 -5.94 1.17
C ALA A 242 -13.15 -5.70 -0.30
N GLY A 243 -13.84 -4.78 -0.94
CA GLY A 243 -13.71 -4.50 -2.36
C GLY A 243 -15.02 -3.96 -2.92
N LEU A 244 -15.18 -4.06 -4.22
CA LEU A 244 -16.29 -3.50 -4.97
C LEU A 244 -17.20 -4.59 -5.50
N ASP A 245 -18.50 -4.30 -5.60
CA ASP A 245 -19.43 -5.09 -6.41
C ASP A 245 -19.32 -4.71 -7.91
N ALA A 246 -20.11 -5.37 -8.76
CA ALA A 246 -20.02 -5.17 -10.21
C ALA A 246 -20.35 -3.72 -10.62
N ASP A 247 -21.41 -3.15 -10.06
CA ASP A 247 -21.84 -1.77 -10.40
C ASP A 247 -20.81 -0.73 -9.90
N GLU A 248 -20.14 -1.00 -8.80
CA GLU A 248 -19.07 -0.15 -8.25
C GLU A 248 -17.80 -0.28 -9.10
N TRP A 249 -17.43 -1.50 -9.52
CA TRP A 249 -16.30 -1.73 -10.40
C TRP A 249 -16.49 -1.07 -11.76
N ASP A 250 -17.67 -1.19 -12.39
CA ASP A 250 -17.97 -0.55 -13.68
C ASP A 250 -17.68 0.97 -13.65
N ARG A 251 -17.91 1.64 -12.51
CA ARG A 251 -17.60 3.07 -12.35
C ARG A 251 -16.12 3.36 -12.29
N VAL A 252 -15.36 2.52 -11.57
CA VAL A 252 -13.88 2.64 -11.49
C VAL A 252 -13.27 2.36 -12.87
N GLU A 253 -13.73 1.30 -13.56
CA GLU A 253 -13.24 0.95 -14.90
C GLU A 253 -13.51 2.09 -15.90
N ALA A 254 -14.72 2.66 -15.91
CA ALA A 254 -15.05 3.80 -16.76
C ALA A 254 -14.19 5.05 -16.45
N ALA A 255 -13.87 5.28 -15.19
CA ALA A 255 -12.99 6.38 -14.79
C ALA A 255 -11.53 6.15 -15.23
N LEU A 256 -11.04 4.91 -15.13
CA LEU A 256 -9.73 4.51 -15.66
C LEU A 256 -9.65 4.69 -17.17
N ASP A 257 -10.65 4.21 -17.91
CA ASP A 257 -10.69 4.32 -19.39
C ASP A 257 -10.71 5.78 -19.85
N SER A 258 -11.42 6.65 -19.12
CA SER A 258 -11.50 8.07 -19.48
C SER A 258 -10.18 8.84 -19.27
N SER A 259 -9.29 8.36 -18.41
CA SER A 259 -8.01 9.01 -18.11
C SER A 259 -6.94 8.77 -19.18
N TYR A 260 -7.14 7.79 -20.09
CA TYR A 260 -6.20 7.47 -21.18
C TYR A 260 -6.55 8.17 -22.52
N HIS A 261 -7.56 9.03 -22.53
CA HIS A 261 -8.01 9.79 -23.72
C HIS A 261 -7.80 11.30 -23.54
#